data_7090970772ce5256cf84333b59a28974
#
_entry.id   7090970772ce5256cf84333b59a28974
#
_cell.length_a   1.000
_cell.length_b   1.000
_cell.length_c   1.000
_cell.angle_alpha   90.00
_cell.angle_beta   90.00
_cell.angle_gamma   90.00
#
_symmetry.space_group_name_H-M   'P 1'
#
loop_
_entity.id
_entity.type
_entity.pdbx_description
1 polymer ?
#
loop_
_entity_poly.entity_id
_entity_poly.type
_entity_poly.pdbx_seq_one_letter_code
_entity_poly.pdbx_strand_id
1 'polypeptide(L)'
;VVPVTLATIVFCAPASAEPTKYPLTIENCGREITFDKAPERTVALGQNSAEVLYLLGLEDRMVGTAFWPNRVLPSLKEADDKVETLSVEFPSMESVLAKEPDFVAAMLVTLMGPDSKVAKRDDFETLGIPTYLSPSACTVEEDAKDVYGRRAELWNMDLLYKEIEDMAKIFDVADRGEEVVADFKAREAALRTEFAKREDLTFLFWFSSPSTADDAYLAGGNGPSAYIADILGGSNAVTTTSEWPTLGWEGIIAADPTVIVATQVDRKRWALDEADAKIAYLTTDPTVSQMRAVRDGHIFTMSGAATNASIQTLYGAEQLAEQLRASDLK
;
A
#
# COMPACT_ATOMS: atom_id res chain seq x y z
N VAL A 1 57.23 28.98 19.99
CA VAL A 1 56.80 28.39 18.71
C VAL A 1 55.78 27.33 19.07
N VAL A 2 54.49 27.58 18.81
CA VAL A 2 53.37 26.63 19.06
C VAL A 2 53.11 25.92 17.74
N PRO A 3 53.10 24.59 17.66
CA PRO A 3 52.77 23.90 16.42
C PRO A 3 51.25 23.98 16.17
N VAL A 4 50.84 24.54 15.03
CA VAL A 4 49.48 24.48 14.53
C VAL A 4 49.28 23.11 13.84
N THR A 5 48.50 22.25 14.47
CA THR A 5 48.09 20.96 13.89
C THR A 5 46.93 21.21 12.94
N LEU A 6 47.15 21.08 11.63
CA LEU A 6 46.12 21.12 10.61
C LEU A 6 45.29 19.81 10.70
N ALA A 7 44.06 19.89 11.16
CA ALA A 7 43.12 18.74 11.10
C ALA A 7 42.55 18.63 9.68
N THR A 8 42.94 17.58 8.97
CA THR A 8 42.39 17.25 7.65
C THR A 8 41.00 16.64 7.86
N ILE A 9 39.94 17.34 7.51
CA ILE A 9 38.59 16.83 7.46
C ILE A 9 38.49 15.97 6.19
N VAL A 10 38.46 14.66 6.36
CA VAL A 10 38.17 13.71 5.28
C VAL A 10 36.67 13.77 5.03
N PHE A 11 36.27 14.41 3.95
CA PHE A 11 34.90 14.28 3.42
C PHE A 11 34.74 12.87 2.84
N CYS A 12 34.05 12.00 3.55
CA CYS A 12 33.57 10.73 3.00
C CYS A 12 32.40 11.07 2.08
N ALA A 13 32.59 11.08 0.77
CA ALA A 13 31.49 11.12 -0.18
C ALA A 13 30.66 9.83 0.00
N PRO A 14 29.33 9.87 -0.04
CA PRO A 14 28.54 8.66 -0.05
C PRO A 14 28.98 7.78 -1.23
N ALA A 15 29.21 6.49 -0.97
CA ALA A 15 29.51 5.55 -2.04
C ALA A 15 28.25 5.41 -2.88
N SER A 16 28.32 5.72 -4.17
CA SER A 16 27.24 5.44 -5.13
C SER A 16 27.11 3.94 -5.29
N ALA A 17 25.86 3.44 -5.41
CA ALA A 17 25.63 2.03 -5.70
C ALA A 17 26.29 1.65 -7.04
N GLU A 18 26.77 0.40 -7.15
CA GLU A 18 27.32 -0.08 -8.41
C GLU A 18 26.18 -0.23 -9.45
N PRO A 19 26.40 0.15 -10.73
CA PRO A 19 25.45 -0.09 -11.80
C PRO A 19 25.03 -1.55 -11.89
N THR A 20 23.78 -1.80 -12.19
CA THR A 20 23.22 -3.15 -12.32
C THR A 20 23.92 -3.91 -13.46
N LYS A 21 24.40 -5.12 -13.17
CA LYS A 21 25.01 -6.01 -14.17
C LYS A 21 23.94 -6.90 -14.77
N TYR A 22 23.69 -6.76 -16.06
CA TYR A 22 22.80 -7.64 -16.81
C TYR A 22 23.58 -8.77 -17.51
N PRO A 23 22.99 -9.99 -17.70
CA PRO A 23 21.63 -10.33 -17.28
C PRO A 23 21.49 -10.35 -15.73
N LEU A 24 20.41 -9.76 -15.24
CA LEU A 24 20.05 -9.73 -13.84
C LEU A 24 18.98 -10.80 -13.59
N THR A 25 19.20 -11.70 -12.63
CA THR A 25 18.17 -12.66 -12.17
C THR A 25 17.68 -12.27 -10.78
N ILE A 26 16.37 -12.18 -10.62
CA ILE A 26 15.68 -11.89 -9.35
C ILE A 26 14.74 -13.04 -9.00
N GLU A 27 14.74 -13.44 -7.74
CA GLU A 27 13.72 -14.33 -7.19
C GLU A 27 12.48 -13.49 -6.78
N ASN A 28 11.30 -13.88 -7.30
CA ASN A 28 10.05 -13.19 -7.03
C ASN A 28 8.88 -14.16 -6.93
N CYS A 29 8.31 -14.31 -5.72
CA CYS A 29 7.20 -15.21 -5.45
C CYS A 29 7.46 -16.67 -5.90
N GLY A 30 8.64 -17.21 -5.57
CA GLY A 30 9.03 -18.58 -5.90
C GLY A 30 9.38 -18.81 -7.36
N ARG A 31 9.65 -17.75 -8.14
CA ARG A 31 10.09 -17.81 -9.54
C ARG A 31 11.36 -17.02 -9.73
N GLU A 32 12.27 -17.53 -10.54
CA GLU A 32 13.42 -16.77 -11.04
C GLU A 32 13.03 -16.02 -12.32
N ILE A 33 13.31 -14.73 -12.34
CA ILE A 33 13.02 -13.84 -13.47
C ILE A 33 14.34 -13.23 -13.91
N THR A 34 14.64 -13.34 -15.20
CA THR A 34 15.88 -12.80 -15.76
C THR A 34 15.59 -11.62 -16.68
N PHE A 35 16.33 -10.54 -16.47
CA PHE A 35 16.31 -9.32 -17.27
C PHE A 35 17.64 -9.21 -18.01
N ASP A 36 17.61 -9.19 -19.35
CA ASP A 36 18.81 -8.99 -20.18
C ASP A 36 19.25 -7.52 -20.22
N LYS A 37 18.36 -6.61 -19.93
CA LYS A 37 18.55 -5.15 -19.82
C LYS A 37 17.46 -4.53 -18.94
N ALA A 38 17.62 -3.26 -18.54
CA ALA A 38 16.56 -2.49 -17.90
C ALA A 38 15.33 -2.38 -18.82
N PRO A 39 14.09 -2.59 -18.30
CA PRO A 39 12.87 -2.41 -19.09
C PRO A 39 12.70 -0.97 -19.58
N GLU A 40 12.05 -0.83 -20.73
CA GLU A 40 11.78 0.46 -21.37
C GLU A 40 10.29 0.73 -21.57
N ARG A 41 9.45 -0.33 -21.48
CA ARG A 41 8.01 -0.28 -21.77
C ARG A 41 7.23 -1.03 -20.71
N THR A 42 7.18 -0.48 -19.53
CA THR A 42 6.53 -1.12 -18.37
C THR A 42 5.03 -0.82 -18.32
N VAL A 43 4.22 -1.84 -18.04
CA VAL A 43 2.85 -1.67 -17.57
C VAL A 43 2.77 -2.03 -16.09
N ALA A 44 2.23 -1.09 -15.28
CA ALA A 44 2.01 -1.30 -13.86
C ALA A 44 0.53 -1.61 -13.59
N LEU A 45 0.24 -2.82 -13.12
CA LEU A 45 -1.09 -3.26 -12.74
C LEU A 45 -1.31 -3.06 -11.25
N GLY A 46 -2.06 -2.02 -10.92
CA GLY A 46 -2.35 -1.60 -9.55
C GLY A 46 -1.59 -0.34 -9.13
N GLN A 47 -2.27 0.48 -8.35
CA GLN A 47 -1.81 1.79 -7.94
C GLN A 47 -0.43 1.76 -7.27
N ASN A 48 -0.18 0.82 -6.35
CA ASN A 48 1.13 0.73 -5.69
C ASN A 48 2.27 0.43 -6.65
N SER A 49 2.07 -0.49 -7.61
CA SER A 49 3.12 -0.80 -8.59
C SER A 49 3.52 0.41 -9.42
N ALA A 50 2.55 1.29 -9.77
CA ALA A 50 2.83 2.54 -10.46
C ALA A 50 3.50 3.56 -9.54
N GLU A 51 2.99 3.76 -8.31
CA GLU A 51 3.54 4.72 -7.36
C GLU A 51 4.98 4.38 -6.94
N VAL A 52 5.33 3.10 -6.83
CA VAL A 52 6.73 2.66 -6.60
C VAL A 52 7.63 3.10 -7.77
N LEU A 53 7.19 2.90 -9.02
CA LEU A 53 7.96 3.34 -10.18
C LEU A 53 8.07 4.88 -10.25
N TYR A 54 7.02 5.61 -9.89
CA TYR A 54 7.06 7.06 -9.80
C TYR A 54 8.04 7.56 -8.72
N LEU A 55 8.08 6.93 -7.54
CA LEU A 55 9.07 7.25 -6.49
C LEU A 55 10.50 7.08 -6.96
N LEU A 56 10.72 6.10 -7.84
CA LEU A 56 12.03 5.83 -8.45
C LEU A 56 12.35 6.73 -9.65
N GLY A 57 11.42 7.61 -10.08
CA GLY A 57 11.60 8.50 -11.23
C GLY A 57 11.55 7.78 -12.56
N LEU A 58 10.73 6.73 -12.67
CA LEU A 58 10.68 5.83 -13.82
C LEU A 58 9.43 6.01 -14.69
N GLU A 59 8.69 7.11 -14.54
CA GLU A 59 7.49 7.39 -15.34
C GLU A 59 7.75 7.37 -16.85
N ASP A 60 8.95 7.79 -17.30
CA ASP A 60 9.34 7.77 -18.70
C ASP A 60 9.63 6.35 -19.25
N ARG A 61 9.71 5.35 -18.35
CA ARG A 61 9.83 3.91 -18.66
C ARG A 61 8.48 3.18 -18.64
N MET A 62 7.39 3.90 -18.39
CA MET A 62 6.06 3.35 -18.30
C MET A 62 5.24 3.68 -19.55
N VAL A 63 4.49 2.70 -20.04
CA VAL A 63 3.59 2.86 -21.20
C VAL A 63 2.12 2.70 -20.81
N GLY A 64 1.84 2.42 -19.55
CA GLY A 64 0.48 2.37 -19.01
C GLY A 64 0.41 1.87 -17.57
N THR A 65 -0.70 2.21 -16.95
CA THR A 65 -1.08 1.71 -15.63
C THR A 65 -2.57 1.39 -15.59
N ALA A 66 -3.02 0.60 -14.61
CA ALA A 66 -4.42 0.28 -14.41
C ALA A 66 -4.74 -0.05 -12.95
N PHE A 67 -6.02 -0.14 -12.60
CA PHE A 67 -6.52 -0.41 -11.26
C PHE A 67 -6.17 0.71 -10.26
N TRP A 68 -6.91 1.83 -10.39
CA TRP A 68 -6.72 3.07 -9.61
C TRP A 68 -7.96 3.41 -8.78
N PRO A 69 -8.19 2.75 -7.63
CA PRO A 69 -9.36 3.02 -6.80
C PRO A 69 -9.27 4.33 -6.00
N ASN A 70 -8.08 4.91 -5.86
CA ASN A 70 -7.82 6.09 -5.04
C ASN A 70 -6.96 7.11 -5.78
N ARG A 71 -6.80 8.30 -5.20
CA ARG A 71 -5.92 9.33 -5.75
C ARG A 71 -4.46 8.96 -5.54
N VAL A 72 -3.64 9.32 -6.53
CA VAL A 72 -2.19 9.32 -6.41
C VAL A 72 -1.74 10.26 -5.29
N LEU A 73 -0.61 9.96 -4.66
CA LEU A 73 0.01 10.90 -3.72
C LEU A 73 0.26 12.25 -4.41
N PRO A 74 -0.05 13.40 -3.74
CA PRO A 74 0.15 14.72 -4.34
C PRO A 74 1.57 14.94 -4.87
N SER A 75 2.58 14.40 -4.20
CA SER A 75 3.99 14.48 -4.62
C SER A 75 4.32 13.69 -5.89
N LEU A 76 3.48 12.74 -6.29
CA LEU A 76 3.65 11.90 -7.48
C LEU A 76 2.74 12.30 -8.65
N LYS A 77 1.92 13.36 -8.48
CA LYS A 77 0.93 13.78 -9.47
C LYS A 77 1.53 14.16 -10.81
N GLU A 78 2.69 14.79 -10.82
CA GLU A 78 3.39 15.18 -12.06
C GLU A 78 3.87 13.95 -12.85
N ALA A 79 4.34 12.92 -12.17
CA ALA A 79 4.72 11.66 -12.81
C ALA A 79 3.49 10.91 -13.33
N ASP A 80 2.42 10.85 -12.53
CA ASP A 80 1.15 10.22 -12.88
C ASP A 80 0.52 10.85 -14.14
N ASP A 81 0.58 12.17 -14.28
CA ASP A 81 0.04 12.89 -15.44
C ASP A 81 0.72 12.53 -16.78
N LYS A 82 1.91 11.93 -16.73
CA LYS A 82 2.65 11.50 -17.93
C LYS A 82 2.28 10.08 -18.38
N VAL A 83 1.66 9.27 -17.52
CA VAL A 83 1.40 7.86 -17.78
C VAL A 83 -0.08 7.62 -18.03
N GLU A 84 -0.40 6.93 -19.13
CA GLU A 84 -1.79 6.62 -19.49
C GLU A 84 -2.39 5.60 -18.52
N THR A 85 -3.57 5.93 -17.96
CA THR A 85 -4.39 4.98 -17.22
C THR A 85 -5.27 4.19 -18.18
N LEU A 86 -4.96 2.90 -18.36
CA LEU A 86 -5.68 2.00 -19.27
C LEU A 86 -7.08 1.68 -18.77
N SER A 87 -7.22 1.55 -17.45
CA SER A 87 -8.49 1.33 -16.77
C SER A 87 -8.40 1.71 -15.31
N VAL A 88 -9.43 2.33 -14.74
CA VAL A 88 -9.54 2.55 -13.28
C VAL A 88 -9.93 1.27 -12.54
N GLU A 89 -10.53 0.31 -13.23
CA GLU A 89 -10.86 -1.04 -12.77
C GLU A 89 -9.88 -2.06 -13.39
N PHE A 90 -10.26 -3.35 -13.45
CA PHE A 90 -9.43 -4.38 -14.06
C PHE A 90 -9.32 -4.15 -15.58
N PRO A 91 -8.11 -4.04 -16.16
CA PRO A 91 -7.95 -3.96 -17.60
C PRO A 91 -8.19 -5.32 -18.25
N SER A 92 -8.45 -5.36 -19.57
CA SER A 92 -8.32 -6.61 -20.32
C SER A 92 -6.84 -6.91 -20.64
N MET A 93 -6.50 -8.18 -20.85
CA MET A 93 -5.16 -8.57 -21.27
C MET A 93 -4.80 -7.92 -22.62
N GLU A 94 -5.77 -7.82 -23.56
CA GLU A 94 -5.56 -7.19 -24.85
C GLU A 94 -5.18 -5.71 -24.70
N SER A 95 -5.80 -4.97 -23.77
CA SER A 95 -5.46 -3.56 -23.53
C SER A 95 -4.05 -3.38 -22.97
N VAL A 96 -3.58 -4.34 -22.17
CA VAL A 96 -2.21 -4.38 -21.67
C VAL A 96 -1.23 -4.68 -22.80
N LEU A 97 -1.50 -5.74 -23.59
CA LEU A 97 -0.63 -6.16 -24.71
C LEU A 97 -0.58 -5.13 -25.85
N ALA A 98 -1.66 -4.35 -26.05
CA ALA A 98 -1.68 -3.26 -27.03
C ALA A 98 -0.64 -2.16 -26.76
N LYS A 99 -0.09 -2.11 -25.53
CA LYS A 99 1.02 -1.22 -25.16
C LYS A 99 2.39 -1.78 -25.50
N GLU A 100 2.46 -3.01 -26.04
CA GLU A 100 3.72 -3.72 -26.36
C GLU A 100 4.71 -3.66 -25.18
N PRO A 101 4.31 -4.11 -23.95
CA PRO A 101 5.18 -4.03 -22.80
C PRO A 101 6.34 -5.01 -22.91
N ASP A 102 7.51 -4.61 -22.42
CA ASP A 102 8.65 -5.50 -22.19
C ASP A 102 8.79 -5.91 -20.70
N PHE A 103 7.88 -5.42 -19.85
CA PHE A 103 7.78 -5.80 -18.45
C PHE A 103 6.38 -5.46 -17.89
N VAL A 104 5.84 -6.35 -17.04
CA VAL A 104 4.57 -6.12 -16.33
C VAL A 104 4.76 -6.34 -14.82
N ALA A 105 4.48 -5.31 -14.02
CA ALA A 105 4.44 -5.40 -12.56
C ALA A 105 3.00 -5.38 -12.05
N ALA A 106 2.69 -6.15 -10.98
CA ALA A 106 1.35 -6.16 -10.38
C ALA A 106 1.40 -6.17 -8.85
N MET A 107 0.46 -5.45 -8.23
CA MET A 107 0.40 -5.34 -6.77
C MET A 107 -0.43 -6.45 -6.09
N LEU A 108 -1.32 -7.14 -6.79
CA LEU A 108 -2.29 -8.08 -6.23
C LEU A 108 -2.35 -9.39 -7.00
N VAL A 109 -2.63 -10.50 -6.30
CA VAL A 109 -2.90 -11.81 -6.91
C VAL A 109 -4.13 -11.77 -7.84
N THR A 110 -5.12 -10.92 -7.57
CA THR A 110 -6.30 -10.74 -8.43
C THR A 110 -5.97 -10.08 -9.77
N LEU A 111 -4.79 -9.46 -9.91
CA LEU A 111 -4.30 -8.84 -11.15
C LEU A 111 -3.40 -9.78 -11.98
N MET A 112 -2.62 -10.65 -11.32
CA MET A 112 -1.65 -11.50 -12.02
C MET A 112 -1.42 -12.87 -11.35
N GLY A 113 -2.29 -13.31 -10.45
CA GLY A 113 -2.20 -14.62 -9.79
C GLY A 113 -2.87 -15.74 -10.58
N PRO A 114 -2.97 -16.96 -9.98
CA PRO A 114 -3.58 -18.12 -10.63
C PRO A 114 -5.04 -17.92 -11.07
N ASP A 115 -5.82 -17.19 -10.27
CA ASP A 115 -7.23 -16.88 -10.52
C ASP A 115 -7.44 -15.39 -10.86
N SER A 116 -6.46 -14.80 -11.55
CA SER A 116 -6.48 -13.38 -11.86
C SER A 116 -7.63 -12.99 -12.79
N LYS A 117 -8.07 -11.74 -12.67
CA LYS A 117 -9.10 -11.14 -13.53
C LYS A 117 -8.51 -10.50 -14.80
N VAL A 118 -7.18 -10.40 -14.91
CA VAL A 118 -6.47 -9.79 -16.05
C VAL A 118 -5.78 -10.88 -16.85
N ALA A 119 -4.70 -11.46 -16.30
CA ALA A 119 -3.94 -12.55 -16.90
C ALA A 119 -3.08 -13.23 -15.83
N LYS A 120 -2.67 -14.47 -16.07
CA LYS A 120 -1.70 -15.16 -15.23
C LYS A 120 -0.28 -14.74 -15.60
N ARG A 121 0.66 -14.92 -14.67
CA ARG A 121 2.08 -14.70 -14.97
C ARG A 121 2.53 -15.52 -16.17
N ASP A 122 2.12 -16.81 -16.24
CA ASP A 122 2.48 -17.72 -17.34
C ASP A 122 2.01 -17.22 -18.71
N ASP A 123 0.87 -16.50 -18.76
CA ASP A 123 0.35 -15.93 -20.02
C ASP A 123 1.31 -14.87 -20.58
N PHE A 124 1.84 -13.99 -19.75
CA PHE A 124 2.84 -13.00 -20.14
C PHE A 124 4.20 -13.64 -20.46
N GLU A 125 4.66 -14.56 -19.61
CA GLU A 125 5.96 -15.24 -19.75
C GLU A 125 6.01 -16.06 -21.05
N THR A 126 4.88 -16.68 -21.47
CA THR A 126 4.78 -17.39 -22.77
C THR A 126 4.98 -16.43 -23.95
N LEU A 127 4.68 -15.17 -23.79
CA LEU A 127 4.91 -14.11 -24.78
C LEU A 127 6.31 -13.49 -24.68
N GLY A 128 7.16 -13.98 -23.76
CA GLY A 128 8.49 -13.44 -23.51
C GLY A 128 8.49 -12.13 -22.71
N ILE A 129 7.39 -11.83 -22.02
CA ILE A 129 7.25 -10.63 -21.18
C ILE A 129 7.50 -11.03 -19.73
N PRO A 130 8.63 -10.61 -19.12
CA PRO A 130 8.89 -10.85 -17.71
C PRO A 130 7.85 -10.15 -16.83
N THR A 131 7.57 -10.78 -15.68
CA THR A 131 6.55 -10.28 -14.76
C THR A 131 7.10 -10.15 -13.34
N TYR A 132 6.58 -9.20 -12.57
CA TYR A 132 6.87 -9.06 -11.15
C TYR A 132 5.57 -8.91 -10.37
N LEU A 133 5.38 -9.77 -9.36
CA LEU A 133 4.27 -9.65 -8.42
C LEU A 133 4.79 -9.07 -7.11
N SER A 134 4.11 -8.07 -6.56
CA SER A 134 4.51 -7.47 -5.27
C SER A 134 4.79 -8.54 -4.21
N PRO A 135 5.90 -8.47 -3.47
CA PRO A 135 6.18 -9.39 -2.36
C PRO A 135 5.04 -9.45 -1.34
N SER A 136 4.33 -8.36 -1.16
CA SER A 136 3.13 -8.31 -0.31
C SER A 136 2.01 -9.24 -0.79
N ALA A 137 1.89 -9.46 -2.09
CA ALA A 137 0.91 -10.39 -2.66
C ALA A 137 1.34 -11.85 -2.48
N CYS A 138 2.65 -12.14 -2.41
CA CYS A 138 3.17 -13.50 -2.23
C CYS A 138 2.87 -14.09 -0.84
N THR A 139 2.58 -13.26 0.16
CA THR A 139 2.25 -13.67 1.54
C THR A 139 0.76 -13.86 1.77
N VAL A 140 -0.06 -13.67 0.73
CA VAL A 140 -1.51 -13.90 0.77
C VAL A 140 -1.80 -15.37 0.48
N GLU A 141 -2.57 -16.01 1.38
CA GLU A 141 -3.10 -17.35 1.20
C GLU A 141 -4.53 -17.29 0.68
N GLU A 142 -4.98 -18.32 -0.04
CA GLU A 142 -6.38 -18.43 -0.49
C GLU A 142 -7.34 -18.45 0.68
N ASP A 143 -8.47 -17.76 0.56
CA ASP A 143 -9.59 -17.81 1.49
C ASP A 143 -10.90 -17.95 0.70
N ALA A 144 -11.66 -19.02 0.98
CA ALA A 144 -12.95 -19.25 0.32
C ALA A 144 -14.00 -18.16 0.64
N LYS A 145 -13.77 -17.35 1.68
CA LYS A 145 -14.67 -16.27 2.12
C LYS A 145 -14.24 -14.89 1.65
N ASP A 146 -13.00 -14.75 1.22
CA ASP A 146 -12.43 -13.48 0.78
C ASP A 146 -11.59 -13.68 -0.48
N VAL A 147 -12.05 -13.12 -1.60
CA VAL A 147 -11.35 -13.21 -2.90
C VAL A 147 -9.98 -12.55 -2.88
N TYR A 148 -9.71 -11.71 -1.90
CA TYR A 148 -8.40 -11.08 -1.68
C TYR A 148 -7.50 -11.93 -0.78
N GLY A 149 -8.04 -13.04 -0.22
CA GLY A 149 -7.31 -14.00 0.57
C GLY A 149 -7.17 -13.63 2.05
N ARG A 150 -6.21 -14.26 2.70
CA ARG A 150 -5.91 -14.04 4.12
C ARG A 150 -4.40 -13.96 4.34
N ARG A 151 -3.99 -13.39 5.48
CA ARG A 151 -2.60 -13.40 5.95
C ARG A 151 -2.47 -14.15 7.25
N ALA A 152 -1.57 -15.13 7.27
CA ALA A 152 -1.23 -15.86 8.49
C ALA A 152 -0.50 -14.97 9.51
N GLU A 153 0.33 -14.06 9.03
CA GLU A 153 1.17 -13.15 9.82
C GLU A 153 0.85 -11.69 9.51
N LEU A 154 1.17 -10.81 10.45
CA LEU A 154 1.02 -9.36 10.26
C LEU A 154 1.91 -8.91 9.10
N TRP A 155 1.30 -8.23 8.13
CA TRP A 155 2.01 -7.53 7.06
C TRP A 155 2.97 -6.48 7.66
N ASN A 156 4.09 -6.26 7.00
CA ASN A 156 5.06 -5.24 7.42
C ASN A 156 5.70 -4.55 6.20
N MET A 157 6.30 -3.41 6.45
CA MET A 157 6.93 -2.56 5.41
C MET A 157 8.15 -3.21 4.75
N ASP A 158 8.78 -4.24 5.33
CA ASP A 158 9.94 -4.89 4.70
C ASP A 158 9.59 -5.53 3.35
N LEU A 159 8.33 -5.99 3.19
CA LEU A 159 7.83 -6.50 1.90
C LEU A 159 7.81 -5.40 0.82
N LEU A 160 7.45 -4.18 1.22
CA LEU A 160 7.46 -3.03 0.34
C LEU A 160 8.88 -2.52 0.07
N TYR A 161 9.74 -2.51 1.09
CA TYR A 161 11.16 -2.16 0.92
C TYR A 161 11.83 -3.09 -0.08
N LYS A 162 11.54 -4.40 0.01
CA LYS A 162 12.00 -5.37 -1.00
C LYS A 162 11.49 -5.04 -2.40
N GLU A 163 10.21 -4.67 -2.57
CA GLU A 163 9.65 -4.28 -3.86
C GLU A 163 10.40 -3.07 -4.45
N ILE A 164 10.64 -2.03 -3.64
CA ILE A 164 11.37 -0.83 -4.06
C ILE A 164 12.81 -1.18 -4.45
N GLU A 165 13.51 -1.99 -3.64
CA GLU A 165 14.89 -2.40 -3.89
C GLU A 165 15.01 -3.28 -5.15
N ASP A 166 14.07 -4.22 -5.35
CA ASP A 166 14.04 -5.07 -6.55
C ASP A 166 13.79 -4.22 -7.81
N MET A 167 12.79 -3.33 -7.78
CA MET A 167 12.51 -2.42 -8.90
C MET A 167 13.71 -1.52 -9.18
N ALA A 168 14.35 -0.97 -8.14
CA ALA A 168 15.53 -0.13 -8.31
C ALA A 168 16.70 -0.88 -8.99
N LYS A 169 16.89 -2.17 -8.67
CA LYS A 169 17.88 -3.03 -9.34
C LYS A 169 17.48 -3.36 -10.78
N ILE A 170 16.20 -3.73 -11.01
CA ILE A 170 15.70 -4.05 -12.35
C ILE A 170 15.89 -2.88 -13.31
N PHE A 171 15.74 -1.65 -12.85
CA PHE A 171 15.82 -0.43 -13.67
C PHE A 171 17.17 0.31 -13.60
N ASP A 172 18.17 -0.24 -12.89
CA ASP A 172 19.49 0.37 -12.72
C ASP A 172 19.45 1.77 -12.05
N VAL A 173 18.64 1.88 -10.99
CA VAL A 173 18.49 3.11 -10.19
C VAL A 173 18.65 2.80 -8.68
N ALA A 174 19.63 1.95 -8.34
CA ALA A 174 19.81 1.44 -6.98
C ALA A 174 20.01 2.54 -5.93
N ASP A 175 20.80 3.59 -6.23
CA ASP A 175 20.97 4.75 -5.33
C ASP A 175 19.63 5.39 -4.94
N ARG A 176 18.73 5.54 -5.93
CA ARG A 176 17.39 6.10 -5.67
C ARG A 176 16.55 5.17 -4.81
N GLY A 177 16.62 3.86 -5.04
CA GLY A 177 15.94 2.86 -4.20
C GLY A 177 16.42 2.92 -2.75
N GLU A 178 17.73 2.97 -2.51
CA GLU A 178 18.30 3.09 -1.18
C GLU A 178 17.85 4.37 -0.46
N GLU A 179 17.83 5.51 -1.15
CA GLU A 179 17.36 6.80 -0.63
C GLU A 179 15.89 6.70 -0.19
N VAL A 180 14.99 6.16 -1.04
CA VAL A 180 13.57 6.02 -0.74
C VAL A 180 13.34 5.09 0.44
N VAL A 181 14.01 3.93 0.48
CA VAL A 181 13.88 2.97 1.58
C VAL A 181 14.40 3.55 2.89
N ALA A 182 15.53 4.28 2.86
CA ALA A 182 16.08 4.93 4.05
C ALA A 182 15.14 6.00 4.62
N ASP A 183 14.52 6.83 3.77
CA ASP A 183 13.52 7.82 4.18
C ASP A 183 12.32 7.13 4.85
N PHE A 184 11.76 6.09 4.22
CA PHE A 184 10.59 5.38 4.76
C PHE A 184 10.90 4.72 6.10
N LYS A 185 12.06 4.06 6.24
CA LYS A 185 12.50 3.46 7.51
C LYS A 185 12.68 4.49 8.61
N ALA A 186 13.21 5.68 8.28
CA ALA A 186 13.38 6.75 9.26
C ALA A 186 12.03 7.29 9.76
N ARG A 187 11.07 7.49 8.85
CA ARG A 187 9.71 7.95 9.16
C ARG A 187 8.93 6.93 9.99
N GLU A 188 9.00 5.64 9.61
CA GLU A 188 8.41 4.56 10.40
C GLU A 188 8.98 4.49 11.82
N ALA A 189 10.31 4.54 11.95
CA ALA A 189 10.99 4.51 13.25
C ALA A 189 10.61 5.72 14.14
N ALA A 190 10.39 6.89 13.54
CA ALA A 190 9.91 8.07 14.25
C ALA A 190 8.51 7.85 14.85
N LEU A 191 7.56 7.29 14.07
CA LEU A 191 6.23 6.95 14.56
C LEU A 191 6.27 5.92 15.69
N ARG A 192 7.03 4.83 15.54
CA ARG A 192 7.19 3.80 16.57
C ARG A 192 7.84 4.34 17.86
N THR A 193 8.69 5.36 17.74
CA THR A 193 9.31 6.00 18.90
C THR A 193 8.31 6.92 19.63
N GLU A 194 7.45 7.60 18.89
CA GLU A 194 6.47 8.54 19.43
C GLU A 194 5.29 7.83 20.10
N PHE A 195 4.80 6.77 19.47
CA PHE A 195 3.59 6.07 19.91
C PHE A 195 3.95 4.77 20.66
N ALA A 196 4.00 4.84 21.99
CA ALA A 196 4.21 3.66 22.82
C ALA A 196 3.01 2.69 22.77
N LYS A 197 3.28 1.41 22.96
CA LYS A 197 2.24 0.37 22.94
C LYS A 197 1.18 0.63 24.03
N ARG A 198 -0.09 0.54 23.62
CA ARG A 198 -1.29 0.74 24.45
C ARG A 198 -2.31 -0.35 24.18
N GLU A 199 -2.74 -1.04 25.24
CA GLU A 199 -3.75 -2.10 25.13
C GLU A 199 -5.18 -1.55 24.97
N ASP A 200 -5.41 -0.31 25.42
CA ASP A 200 -6.71 0.37 25.38
C ASP A 200 -6.98 1.10 24.05
N LEU A 201 -5.99 1.21 23.15
CA LEU A 201 -6.12 1.87 21.87
C LEU A 201 -6.43 0.84 20.77
N THR A 202 -7.67 0.85 20.30
CA THR A 202 -8.13 -0.05 19.25
C THR A 202 -8.70 0.73 18.07
N PHE A 203 -8.32 0.36 16.86
CA PHE A 203 -8.77 0.97 15.62
C PHE A 203 -9.71 0.06 14.87
N LEU A 204 -10.77 0.58 14.27
CA LEU A 204 -11.58 -0.09 13.28
C LEU A 204 -11.39 0.65 11.95
N PHE A 205 -10.89 -0.03 10.93
CA PHE A 205 -10.71 0.57 9.60
C PHE A 205 -11.87 0.20 8.69
N TRP A 206 -12.76 1.15 8.46
CA TRP A 206 -13.91 0.98 7.58
C TRP A 206 -13.58 1.46 6.17
N PHE A 207 -13.34 0.49 5.27
CA PHE A 207 -12.99 0.78 3.89
C PHE A 207 -14.18 1.31 3.09
N SER A 208 -15.28 0.54 3.02
CA SER A 208 -16.48 0.95 2.27
C SER A 208 -17.69 0.08 2.59
N SER A 209 -18.86 0.42 2.04
CA SER A 209 -20.05 -0.44 1.99
C SER A 209 -20.92 -0.03 0.81
N PRO A 210 -21.64 -0.96 0.15
CA PRO A 210 -22.56 -0.65 -0.94
C PRO A 210 -23.65 0.34 -0.50
N SER A 211 -24.21 0.12 0.69
CA SER A 211 -25.18 1.02 1.35
C SER A 211 -25.10 0.92 2.86
N THR A 212 -25.87 1.73 3.57
CA THR A 212 -25.99 1.70 5.04
C THR A 212 -26.70 0.46 5.58
N ALA A 213 -27.41 -0.29 4.72
CA ALA A 213 -28.08 -1.55 5.05
C ALA A 213 -27.20 -2.78 4.86
N ASP A 214 -26.06 -2.61 4.19
CA ASP A 214 -25.12 -3.71 3.92
C ASP A 214 -24.04 -3.78 5.00
N ASP A 215 -23.46 -4.97 5.15
CA ASP A 215 -22.29 -5.16 6.00
C ASP A 215 -21.13 -4.26 5.59
N ALA A 216 -20.38 -3.81 6.58
CA ALA A 216 -19.20 -2.98 6.35
C ALA A 216 -18.02 -3.82 5.84
N TYR A 217 -17.38 -3.40 4.74
CA TYR A 217 -16.08 -3.90 4.33
C TYR A 217 -15.00 -3.27 5.22
N LEU A 218 -14.33 -4.10 5.97
CA LEU A 218 -13.33 -3.71 6.95
C LEU A 218 -11.95 -4.25 6.54
N ALA A 219 -10.91 -3.62 7.06
CA ALA A 219 -9.57 -4.18 6.94
C ALA A 219 -9.34 -5.26 7.99
N GLY A 220 -8.79 -6.39 7.57
CA GLY A 220 -8.53 -7.55 8.43
C GLY A 220 -7.41 -7.36 9.45
N GLY A 221 -7.26 -8.32 10.35
CA GLY A 221 -6.39 -8.24 11.52
C GLY A 221 -4.89 -8.35 11.23
N ASN A 222 -4.49 -8.82 10.05
CA ASN A 222 -3.09 -9.02 9.69
C ASN A 222 -2.65 -8.21 8.44
N GLY A 223 -3.53 -7.37 7.89
CA GLY A 223 -3.23 -6.51 6.74
C GLY A 223 -2.51 -5.20 7.11
N PRO A 224 -2.25 -4.34 6.10
CA PRO A 224 -1.59 -3.04 6.29
C PRO A 224 -2.26 -2.13 7.32
N SER A 225 -3.58 -2.15 7.43
CA SER A 225 -4.31 -1.36 8.43
C SER A 225 -3.99 -1.82 9.86
N ALA A 226 -3.85 -3.13 10.09
CA ALA A 226 -3.42 -3.65 11.39
C ALA A 226 -1.97 -3.25 11.69
N TYR A 227 -1.10 -3.21 10.69
CA TYR A 227 0.25 -2.69 10.81
C TYR A 227 0.29 -1.20 11.15
N ILE A 228 -0.58 -0.38 10.53
CA ILE A 228 -0.76 1.04 10.89
C ILE A 228 -1.14 1.16 12.38
N ALA A 229 -2.12 0.37 12.83
CA ALA A 229 -2.51 0.36 14.23
C ALA A 229 -1.34 0.00 15.16
N ASP A 230 -0.52 -1.01 14.79
CA ASP A 230 0.64 -1.45 15.56
C ASP A 230 1.73 -0.37 15.67
N ILE A 231 2.10 0.29 14.57
CA ILE A 231 3.12 1.37 14.62
C ILE A 231 2.64 2.61 15.37
N LEU A 232 1.32 2.80 15.48
CA LEU A 232 0.70 3.85 16.29
C LEU A 232 0.39 3.40 17.73
N GLY A 233 0.97 2.28 18.16
CA GLY A 233 0.88 1.79 19.53
C GLY A 233 -0.44 1.11 19.90
N GLY A 234 -1.37 0.93 18.96
CA GLY A 234 -2.67 0.30 19.18
C GLY A 234 -2.77 -1.10 18.57
N SER A 235 -4.02 -1.52 18.31
CA SER A 235 -4.34 -2.76 17.60
C SER A 235 -5.57 -2.60 16.73
N ASN A 236 -5.75 -3.48 15.73
CA ASN A 236 -6.98 -3.52 14.95
C ASN A 236 -8.08 -4.25 15.75
N ALA A 237 -9.26 -3.66 15.84
CA ALA A 237 -10.43 -4.26 16.50
C ALA A 237 -10.95 -5.49 15.73
N VAL A 238 -10.68 -5.58 14.43
CA VAL A 238 -10.98 -6.72 13.58
C VAL A 238 -9.81 -7.70 13.64
N THR A 239 -10.02 -8.88 14.21
CA THR A 239 -8.95 -9.86 14.48
C THR A 239 -8.91 -11.04 13.51
N THR A 240 -9.84 -11.11 12.53
CA THR A 240 -9.80 -12.17 11.50
C THR A 240 -8.60 -12.01 10.57
N THR A 241 -8.09 -13.13 10.09
CA THR A 241 -6.94 -13.16 9.16
C THR A 241 -7.32 -12.87 7.71
N SER A 242 -8.63 -12.83 7.36
CA SER A 242 -9.10 -12.40 6.03
C SER A 242 -8.63 -10.97 5.73
N GLU A 243 -8.24 -10.70 4.48
CA GLU A 243 -7.79 -9.35 4.07
C GLU A 243 -8.90 -8.31 4.16
N TRP A 244 -10.11 -8.68 3.68
CA TRP A 244 -11.26 -7.79 3.55
C TRP A 244 -12.55 -8.43 4.09
N PRO A 245 -12.63 -8.70 5.40
CA PRO A 245 -13.85 -9.24 5.98
C PRO A 245 -15.00 -8.24 5.90
N THR A 246 -16.22 -8.77 5.81
CA THR A 246 -17.43 -8.01 6.03
C THR A 246 -17.97 -8.27 7.42
N LEU A 247 -18.48 -7.24 8.09
CA LEU A 247 -19.05 -7.35 9.43
C LEU A 247 -20.28 -6.46 9.55
N GLY A 248 -21.37 -7.03 10.08
CA GLY A 248 -22.56 -6.26 10.40
C GLY A 248 -22.36 -5.32 11.57
N TRP A 249 -23.16 -4.25 11.64
CA TRP A 249 -23.03 -3.21 12.67
C TRP A 249 -23.19 -3.73 14.10
N GLU A 250 -23.96 -4.78 14.32
CA GLU A 250 -24.05 -5.43 15.65
C GLU A 250 -22.68 -5.94 16.13
N GLY A 251 -21.90 -6.55 15.22
CA GLY A 251 -20.54 -7.01 15.50
C GLY A 251 -19.56 -5.87 15.71
N ILE A 252 -19.68 -4.79 14.94
CA ILE A 252 -18.85 -3.58 15.08
C ILE A 252 -19.13 -2.90 16.42
N ILE A 253 -20.40 -2.74 16.80
CA ILE A 253 -20.81 -2.18 18.10
C ILE A 253 -20.28 -3.03 19.26
N ALA A 254 -20.36 -4.37 19.13
CA ALA A 254 -19.86 -5.29 20.16
C ALA A 254 -18.31 -5.23 20.31
N ALA A 255 -17.59 -4.93 19.23
CA ALA A 255 -16.13 -4.74 19.27
C ALA A 255 -15.71 -3.45 19.98
N ASP A 256 -16.60 -2.46 20.08
CA ASP A 256 -16.42 -1.16 20.76
C ASP A 256 -15.03 -0.52 20.53
N PRO A 257 -14.63 -0.25 19.28
CA PRO A 257 -13.31 0.31 18.99
C PRO A 257 -13.14 1.69 19.64
N THR A 258 -11.90 2.03 20.01
CA THR A 258 -11.57 3.36 20.54
C THR A 258 -11.61 4.43 19.45
N VAL A 259 -11.19 4.04 18.22
CA VAL A 259 -11.14 4.91 17.04
C VAL A 259 -11.82 4.20 15.88
N ILE A 260 -12.66 4.92 15.13
CA ILE A 260 -13.17 4.46 13.84
C ILE A 260 -12.47 5.27 12.75
N VAL A 261 -11.77 4.59 11.84
CA VAL A 261 -11.13 5.20 10.68
C VAL A 261 -12.06 5.08 9.49
N ALA A 262 -12.70 6.19 9.10
CA ALA A 262 -13.50 6.31 7.91
C ALA A 262 -12.60 6.61 6.71
N THR A 263 -12.31 5.62 5.86
CA THR A 263 -11.40 5.84 4.74
C THR A 263 -12.06 6.60 3.60
N GLN A 264 -11.27 7.38 2.85
CA GLN A 264 -11.69 8.01 1.61
C GLN A 264 -11.32 7.09 0.44
N VAL A 265 -12.33 6.63 -0.32
CA VAL A 265 -12.16 5.86 -1.55
C VAL A 265 -12.70 6.68 -2.71
N ASP A 266 -11.87 6.97 -3.71
CA ASP A 266 -12.19 7.95 -4.75
C ASP A 266 -12.88 7.36 -5.99
N ARG A 267 -12.99 6.03 -6.11
CA ARG A 267 -13.61 5.35 -7.25
C ARG A 267 -15.12 5.63 -7.41
N LYS A 268 -15.82 6.07 -6.33
CA LYS A 268 -17.26 6.39 -6.31
C LYS A 268 -18.18 5.27 -6.81
N ARG A 269 -17.83 4.04 -6.47
CA ARG A 269 -18.59 2.85 -6.87
C ARG A 269 -19.75 2.58 -5.94
N TRP A 270 -19.56 2.81 -4.62
CA TRP A 270 -20.52 2.52 -3.57
C TRP A 270 -20.91 3.79 -2.81
N ALA A 271 -22.12 3.78 -2.20
CA ALA A 271 -22.62 4.94 -1.48
C ALA A 271 -21.72 5.39 -0.33
N LEU A 272 -21.01 4.41 0.29
CA LEU A 272 -20.11 4.66 1.41
C LEU A 272 -18.63 4.50 1.00
N ASP A 273 -18.25 4.94 -0.20
CA ASP A 273 -16.85 5.09 -0.60
C ASP A 273 -16.23 6.36 0.02
N GLU A 274 -16.99 7.47 0.05
CA GLU A 274 -16.47 8.74 0.56
C GLU A 274 -16.49 8.79 2.10
N ALA A 275 -15.46 9.38 2.71
CA ALA A 275 -15.33 9.52 4.15
C ALA A 275 -16.50 10.31 4.76
N ASP A 276 -16.91 11.42 4.12
CA ASP A 276 -18.02 12.25 4.61
C ASP A 276 -19.34 11.48 4.69
N ALA A 277 -19.61 10.58 3.74
CA ALA A 277 -20.80 9.74 3.77
C ALA A 277 -20.78 8.76 4.96
N LYS A 278 -19.62 8.18 5.25
CA LYS A 278 -19.42 7.32 6.42
C LYS A 278 -19.60 8.09 7.73
N ILE A 279 -19.00 9.28 7.84
CA ILE A 279 -19.12 10.15 9.02
C ILE A 279 -20.57 10.55 9.23
N ALA A 280 -21.28 10.94 8.16
CA ALA A 280 -22.70 11.25 8.24
C ALA A 280 -23.52 10.08 8.77
N TYR A 281 -23.28 8.86 8.29
CA TYR A 281 -23.94 7.67 8.79
C TYR A 281 -23.61 7.41 10.27
N LEU A 282 -22.32 7.40 10.66
CA LEU A 282 -21.87 7.17 12.04
C LEU A 282 -22.53 8.14 13.02
N THR A 283 -22.71 9.40 12.63
CA THR A 283 -23.20 10.46 13.53
C THR A 283 -24.74 10.59 13.55
N THR A 284 -25.44 10.06 12.54
CA THR A 284 -26.91 10.23 12.43
C THR A 284 -27.70 8.95 12.70
N ASP A 285 -27.10 7.75 12.53
CA ASP A 285 -27.79 6.50 12.86
C ASP A 285 -28.06 6.42 14.37
N PRO A 286 -29.30 6.12 14.81
CA PRO A 286 -29.68 6.16 16.21
C PRO A 286 -28.90 5.18 17.11
N THR A 287 -28.44 4.07 16.55
CA THR A 287 -27.73 3.02 17.30
C THR A 287 -26.20 3.21 17.20
N VAL A 288 -25.69 3.38 15.98
CA VAL A 288 -24.27 3.52 15.71
C VAL A 288 -23.69 4.80 16.37
N SER A 289 -24.45 5.88 16.37
CA SER A 289 -24.05 7.15 17.03
C SER A 289 -23.83 7.03 18.55
N GLN A 290 -24.30 5.94 19.17
CA GLN A 290 -24.08 5.67 20.59
C GLN A 290 -22.76 4.96 20.89
N MET A 291 -22.02 4.52 19.86
CA MET A 291 -20.69 3.94 20.06
C MET A 291 -19.74 4.95 20.73
N ARG A 292 -18.86 4.45 21.60
CA ARG A 292 -17.89 5.27 22.33
C ARG A 292 -17.07 6.16 21.38
N ALA A 293 -16.46 5.57 20.36
CA ALA A 293 -15.66 6.31 19.38
C ALA A 293 -16.41 7.46 18.71
N VAL A 294 -17.72 7.29 18.44
CA VAL A 294 -18.55 8.33 17.82
C VAL A 294 -18.87 9.47 18.80
N ARG A 295 -19.30 9.12 20.03
CA ARG A 295 -19.64 10.10 21.06
C ARG A 295 -18.45 10.93 21.51
N ASP A 296 -17.27 10.30 21.57
CA ASP A 296 -16.03 10.94 22.01
C ASP A 296 -15.35 11.70 20.87
N GLY A 297 -15.88 11.62 19.63
CA GLY A 297 -15.35 12.33 18.46
C GLY A 297 -14.13 11.67 17.84
N HIS A 298 -13.87 10.40 18.14
CA HIS A 298 -12.73 9.63 17.62
C HIS A 298 -13.06 8.97 16.27
N ILE A 299 -13.62 9.74 15.34
CA ILE A 299 -13.81 9.36 13.95
C ILE A 299 -12.68 10.01 13.16
N PHE A 300 -11.70 9.22 12.76
CA PHE A 300 -10.55 9.67 11.99
C PHE A 300 -10.73 9.38 10.51
N THR A 301 -9.97 10.06 9.66
CA THR A 301 -10.01 9.86 8.21
C THR A 301 -8.64 9.50 7.68
N MET A 302 -8.62 8.69 6.62
CA MET A 302 -7.40 8.27 5.95
C MET A 302 -7.68 7.93 4.47
N SER A 303 -6.68 8.03 3.61
CA SER A 303 -6.80 7.52 2.23
C SER A 303 -7.10 6.02 2.24
N GLY A 304 -8.07 5.59 1.42
CA GLY A 304 -8.34 4.16 1.21
C GLY A 304 -7.17 3.39 0.62
N ALA A 305 -6.28 4.05 -0.13
CA ALA A 305 -5.05 3.43 -0.64
C ALA A 305 -4.12 2.95 0.47
N ALA A 306 -4.12 3.63 1.62
CA ALA A 306 -3.28 3.27 2.77
C ALA A 306 -3.70 1.96 3.45
N THR A 307 -4.94 1.49 3.21
CA THR A 307 -5.41 0.20 3.72
C THR A 307 -4.93 -1.00 2.91
N ASN A 308 -4.34 -0.76 1.75
CA ASN A 308 -3.71 -1.78 0.92
C ASN A 308 -2.20 -1.82 1.19
N ALA A 309 -1.57 -2.95 0.86
CA ALA A 309 -0.11 -3.09 0.89
C ALA A 309 0.52 -2.14 -0.14
N SER A 310 0.85 -0.93 0.27
CA SER A 310 1.28 0.15 -0.62
C SER A 310 2.20 1.15 0.08
N ILE A 311 2.89 1.96 -0.71
CA ILE A 311 3.68 3.09 -0.18
C ILE A 311 2.79 4.05 0.62
N GLN A 312 1.50 4.13 0.29
CA GLN A 312 0.55 4.99 1.00
C GLN A 312 0.24 4.51 2.43
N THR A 313 0.60 3.26 2.80
CA THR A 313 0.44 2.74 4.17
C THR A 313 1.15 3.63 5.19
N LEU A 314 2.40 4.04 4.91
CA LEU A 314 3.14 4.93 5.80
C LEU A 314 2.52 6.34 5.86
N TYR A 315 2.08 6.88 4.73
CA TYR A 315 1.38 8.18 4.70
C TYR A 315 0.05 8.13 5.47
N GLY A 316 -0.68 7.00 5.39
CA GLY A 316 -1.89 6.79 6.20
C GLY A 316 -1.59 6.75 7.69
N ALA A 317 -0.50 6.10 8.09
CA ALA A 317 -0.05 6.10 9.48
C ALA A 317 0.27 7.52 9.98
N GLU A 318 0.95 8.34 9.17
CA GLU A 318 1.24 9.73 9.48
C GLU A 318 -0.04 10.58 9.61
N GLN A 319 -1.01 10.39 8.70
CA GLN A 319 -2.32 11.07 8.77
C GLN A 319 -3.06 10.73 10.07
N LEU A 320 -3.05 9.45 10.49
CA LEU A 320 -3.67 9.05 11.75
C LEU A 320 -2.88 9.54 12.97
N ALA A 321 -1.55 9.57 12.89
CA ALA A 321 -0.68 10.13 13.92
C ALA A 321 -1.01 11.60 14.20
N GLU A 322 -1.23 12.41 13.15
CA GLU A 322 -1.64 13.81 13.31
C GLU A 322 -2.99 13.93 14.03
N GLN A 323 -3.95 13.11 13.68
CA GLN A 323 -5.28 13.10 14.32
C GLN A 323 -5.20 12.60 15.77
N LEU A 324 -4.36 11.60 16.06
CA LEU A 324 -4.10 11.17 17.44
C LEU A 324 -3.49 12.30 18.29
N ARG A 325 -2.50 13.03 17.73
CA ARG A 325 -1.89 14.18 18.44
C ARG A 325 -2.89 15.28 18.75
N ALA A 326 -3.90 15.47 17.90
CA ALA A 326 -4.94 16.46 18.06
C ALA A 326 -6.06 16.02 19.01
N SER A 327 -6.17 14.73 19.32
CA SER A 327 -7.20 14.15 20.18
C SER A 327 -6.75 14.08 21.65
N ASP A 328 -7.66 13.64 22.50
CA ASP A 328 -7.41 13.31 23.93
C ASP A 328 -6.88 11.87 24.12
N LEU A 329 -6.64 11.13 23.02
CA LEU A 329 -6.08 9.79 23.01
C LEU A 329 -4.54 9.76 23.04
N LYS A 330 -3.89 10.85 23.41
CA LYS A 330 -2.42 10.95 23.50
C LYS A 330 -1.80 10.00 24.51
#